data_582be3176bd440cb8263bec3b43aab4f
#
_entry.id   582be3176bd440cb8263bec3b43aab4f
#
_cell.length_a   1.000
_cell.length_b   1.000
_cell.length_c   1.000
_cell.angle_alpha   90.00
_cell.angle_beta   90.00
_cell.angle_gamma   90.00
#
_symmetry.space_group_name_H-M   'P 1'
#
loop_
_entity.id
_entity.type
_entity.pdbx_description
1 polymer ?
#
loop_
_entity_poly.entity_id
_entity_poly.type
_entity_poly.pdbx_seq_one_letter_code
_entity_poly.pdbx_strand_id
1 'polypeptide(L)'
;MKRFGNWGREGGGVSGLELALWDLAGKVYGVPCYQFLGGKYRDKVRVYADTPTPEEQTPEAYAERVVGRKKMGLTFIKFDIGPRILMAGEDALIGQPTKFEYPMGRRGAAPGTGFGQRVTDKGIALMAEVAKAVREAAGWDVSLCIDHFGHGFMTANEVIRLGKALEPYGLAWMEDPMPWSDIDGHLEVKQAINVPTAAGEEL
;
A
#
# COMPACT_ATOMS: atom_id res chain seq x y z
N MET A 1 18.13 -9.90 -22.23
CA MET A 1 17.44 -8.62 -22.04
C MET A 1 16.28 -8.66 -21.03
N LYS A 2 15.95 -9.80 -20.44
CA LYS A 2 14.89 -9.90 -19.43
C LYS A 2 15.33 -9.61 -17.97
N ARG A 3 16.56 -9.20 -17.73
CA ARG A 3 17.12 -9.01 -16.39
C ARG A 3 17.29 -7.55 -15.95
N PHE A 4 17.11 -6.60 -16.85
CA PHE A 4 17.26 -5.18 -16.55
C PHE A 4 16.13 -4.42 -17.22
N GLY A 5 15.14 -4.35 -16.53
CA GLY A 5 13.96 -3.62 -16.41
C GLY A 5 13.50 -2.71 -17.49
N ASN A 6 12.51 -3.08 -18.13
CA ASN A 6 11.43 -2.21 -18.52
C ASN A 6 10.16 -2.52 -17.70
N TRP A 7 10.32 -3.17 -16.56
CA TRP A 7 9.21 -3.48 -15.63
C TRP A 7 9.74 -3.64 -14.21
N GLY A 8 8.91 -3.36 -13.25
CA GLY A 8 9.25 -3.34 -11.86
C GLY A 8 10.08 -2.10 -11.47
N ARG A 9 10.52 -2.06 -10.23
CA ARG A 9 11.35 -0.96 -9.68
C ARG A 9 12.61 -0.68 -10.47
N GLU A 10 13.11 -1.67 -11.17
CA GLU A 10 14.30 -1.57 -12.02
C GLU A 10 14.02 -0.82 -13.34
N GLY A 11 12.74 -0.69 -13.71
CA GLY A 11 12.28 0.03 -14.90
C GLY A 11 12.23 1.55 -14.78
N GLY A 12 12.43 2.11 -13.59
CA GLY A 12 12.21 3.53 -13.32
C GLY A 12 12.98 4.48 -14.24
N GLY A 13 14.19 4.11 -14.68
CA GLY A 13 14.95 4.90 -15.62
C GLY A 13 14.34 4.91 -17.04
N VAL A 14 13.79 3.78 -17.46
CA VAL A 14 13.11 3.65 -18.76
C VAL A 14 11.81 4.43 -18.74
N SER A 15 11.02 4.32 -17.67
CA SER A 15 9.78 5.06 -17.52
C SER A 15 9.98 6.58 -17.56
N GLY A 16 11.05 7.08 -16.92
CA GLY A 16 11.39 8.50 -16.97
C GLY A 16 11.69 8.99 -18.39
N LEU A 17 12.43 8.20 -19.18
CA LEU A 17 12.69 8.51 -20.58
C LEU A 17 11.43 8.44 -21.44
N GLU A 18 10.58 7.44 -21.21
CA GLU A 18 9.31 7.27 -21.90
C GLU A 18 8.38 8.46 -21.66
N LEU A 19 8.21 8.89 -20.42
CA LEU A 19 7.44 10.08 -20.08
C LEU A 19 7.94 11.34 -20.80
N ALA A 20 9.25 11.53 -20.88
CA ALA A 20 9.85 12.64 -21.60
C ALA A 20 9.58 12.57 -23.12
N LEU A 21 9.58 11.36 -23.71
CA LEU A 21 9.25 11.16 -25.12
C LEU A 21 7.77 11.42 -25.41
N TRP A 22 6.86 11.01 -24.52
CA TRP A 22 5.44 11.35 -24.63
C TRP A 22 5.20 12.86 -24.58
N ASP A 23 5.85 13.57 -23.65
CA ASP A 23 5.77 15.03 -23.56
C ASP A 23 6.33 15.70 -24.82
N LEU A 24 7.48 15.24 -25.31
CA LEU A 24 8.07 15.74 -26.56
C LEU A 24 7.13 15.51 -27.73
N ALA A 25 6.57 14.33 -27.88
CA ALA A 25 5.63 14.03 -28.97
C ALA A 25 4.40 14.95 -28.89
N GLY A 26 3.83 15.15 -27.72
CA GLY A 26 2.72 16.09 -27.52
C GLY A 26 3.06 17.51 -27.98
N LYS A 27 4.25 18.00 -27.64
CA LYS A 27 4.74 19.31 -28.04
C LYS A 27 4.97 19.41 -29.55
N VAL A 28 5.57 18.38 -30.18
CA VAL A 28 5.82 18.35 -31.63
C VAL A 28 4.53 18.38 -32.44
N TYR A 29 3.52 17.60 -32.02
CA TYR A 29 2.22 17.53 -32.70
C TYR A 29 1.23 18.60 -32.25
N GLY A 30 1.55 19.39 -31.22
CA GLY A 30 0.67 20.44 -30.70
C GLY A 30 -0.59 19.89 -30.03
N VAL A 31 -0.53 18.67 -29.49
CA VAL A 31 -1.68 18.00 -28.84
C VAL A 31 -1.30 17.50 -27.45
N PRO A 32 -2.25 17.44 -26.51
CA PRO A 32 -1.99 16.85 -25.20
C PRO A 32 -1.79 15.33 -25.32
N CYS A 33 -0.95 14.77 -24.45
CA CYS A 33 -0.53 13.35 -24.50
C CYS A 33 -1.73 12.36 -24.49
N TYR A 34 -2.82 12.70 -23.83
CA TYR A 34 -4.01 11.82 -23.80
C TYR A 34 -4.61 11.56 -25.20
N GLN A 35 -4.32 12.41 -26.20
CA GLN A 35 -4.78 12.17 -27.58
C GLN A 35 -4.13 10.93 -28.19
N PHE A 36 -2.86 10.64 -27.84
CA PHE A 36 -2.19 9.42 -28.27
C PHE A 36 -2.71 8.16 -27.59
N LEU A 37 -3.41 8.32 -26.46
CA LEU A 37 -3.98 7.24 -25.65
C LEU A 37 -5.47 6.99 -25.94
N GLY A 38 -5.99 7.52 -27.06
CA GLY A 38 -7.39 7.31 -27.45
C GLY A 38 -8.31 8.51 -27.18
N GLY A 39 -7.76 9.63 -26.72
CA GLY A 39 -8.52 10.86 -26.51
C GLY A 39 -9.01 11.06 -25.08
N LYS A 40 -9.73 12.17 -24.90
CA LYS A 40 -10.23 12.58 -23.59
C LYS A 40 -11.49 11.81 -23.23
N TYR A 41 -11.43 11.04 -22.17
CA TYR A 41 -12.55 10.23 -21.71
C TYR A 41 -13.42 10.93 -20.64
N ARG A 42 -12.82 11.79 -19.82
CA ARG A 42 -13.52 12.57 -18.78
C ARG A 42 -12.76 13.85 -18.46
N ASP A 43 -13.46 14.81 -17.86
CA ASP A 43 -12.88 16.11 -17.49
C ASP A 43 -12.29 16.12 -16.08
N LYS A 44 -12.75 15.22 -15.23
CA LYS A 44 -12.33 15.14 -13.83
C LYS A 44 -12.14 13.71 -13.42
N VAL A 45 -11.15 13.46 -12.58
CA VAL A 45 -10.86 12.18 -11.95
C VAL A 45 -10.94 12.37 -10.43
N ARG A 46 -11.67 11.50 -9.74
CA ARG A 46 -11.64 11.45 -8.27
C ARG A 46 -10.26 10.99 -7.85
N VAL A 47 -9.61 11.78 -7.01
CA VAL A 47 -8.31 11.45 -6.45
C VAL A 47 -8.44 10.92 -5.03
N TYR A 48 -7.52 10.08 -4.63
CA TYR A 48 -7.29 9.78 -3.22
C TYR A 48 -5.99 10.44 -2.75
N ALA A 49 -5.87 10.66 -1.45
CA ALA A 49 -4.63 11.13 -0.87
C ALA A 49 -4.01 10.02 -0.03
N ASP A 50 -2.74 9.84 -0.21
CA ASP A 50 -1.89 9.11 0.71
C ASP A 50 -1.73 9.90 2.02
N THR A 51 -1.59 9.19 3.13
CA THR A 51 -1.53 9.79 4.46
C THR A 51 -0.24 9.38 5.15
N PRO A 52 0.63 10.35 5.51
CA PRO A 52 1.87 10.02 6.19
C PRO A 52 1.64 9.21 7.47
N THR A 53 2.36 8.12 7.62
CA THR A 53 2.38 7.31 8.84
C THR A 53 2.76 8.21 10.03
N PRO A 54 2.01 8.17 11.14
CA PRO A 54 2.35 8.97 12.32
C PRO A 54 3.68 8.49 12.96
N GLU A 55 4.33 9.37 13.70
CA GLU A 55 5.51 8.99 14.49
C GLU A 55 5.10 8.09 15.65
N GLU A 56 4.06 8.48 16.36
CA GLU A 56 3.46 7.68 17.41
C GLU A 56 2.59 6.57 16.79
N GLN A 57 2.92 5.34 17.11
CA GLN A 57 2.30 4.16 16.51
C GLN A 57 1.10 3.71 17.36
N THR A 58 0.06 4.56 17.40
CA THR A 58 -1.19 4.28 18.10
C THR A 58 -2.40 4.42 17.17
N PRO A 59 -3.49 3.66 17.39
CA PRO A 59 -4.70 3.77 16.59
C PRO A 59 -5.24 5.20 16.48
N GLU A 60 -5.15 5.97 17.57
CA GLU A 60 -5.60 7.36 17.67
C GLU A 60 -4.77 8.29 16.78
N ALA A 61 -3.45 8.13 16.77
CA ALA A 61 -2.56 8.92 15.93
C ALA A 61 -2.81 8.69 14.43
N TYR A 62 -3.08 7.44 14.03
CA TYR A 62 -3.50 7.12 12.66
C TYR A 62 -4.84 7.77 12.32
N ALA A 63 -5.81 7.68 13.21
CA ALA A 63 -7.14 8.29 13.03
C ALA A 63 -7.04 9.81 12.87
N GLU A 64 -6.22 10.48 13.68
CA GLU A 64 -5.99 11.92 13.60
C GLU A 64 -5.44 12.34 12.22
N ARG A 65 -4.45 11.59 11.71
CA ARG A 65 -3.87 11.85 10.37
C ARG A 65 -4.93 11.75 9.27
N VAL A 66 -5.76 10.72 9.30
CA VAL A 66 -6.83 10.52 8.31
C VAL A 66 -7.91 11.62 8.43
N VAL A 67 -8.29 12.00 9.66
CA VAL A 67 -9.20 13.12 9.87
C VAL A 67 -8.62 14.43 9.32
N GLY A 68 -7.32 14.63 9.43
CA GLY A 68 -6.62 15.75 8.80
C GLY A 68 -6.85 15.79 7.28
N ARG A 69 -6.76 14.66 6.61
CA ARG A 69 -7.06 14.53 5.16
C ARG A 69 -8.54 14.80 4.84
N LYS A 70 -9.45 14.29 5.66
CA LYS A 70 -10.89 14.58 5.52
C LYS A 70 -11.18 16.07 5.64
N LYS A 71 -10.57 16.79 6.59
CA LYS A 71 -10.70 18.24 6.75
C LYS A 71 -10.22 19.03 5.54
N MET A 72 -9.32 18.49 4.73
CA MET A 72 -8.90 19.08 3.45
C MET A 72 -9.93 18.88 2.32
N GLY A 73 -11.06 18.24 2.59
CA GLY A 73 -12.12 17.97 1.61
C GLY A 73 -11.94 16.66 0.84
N LEU A 74 -10.98 15.82 1.21
CA LEU A 74 -10.78 14.52 0.57
C LEU A 74 -11.82 13.51 1.05
N THR A 75 -12.43 12.82 0.10
CA THR A 75 -13.46 11.80 0.34
C THR A 75 -12.96 10.38 0.06
N PHE A 76 -11.70 10.26 -0.35
CA PHE A 76 -11.03 8.99 -0.56
C PHE A 76 -9.59 9.12 -0.02
N ILE A 77 -9.24 8.28 0.94
CA ILE A 77 -8.01 8.42 1.71
C ILE A 77 -7.32 7.07 1.83
N LYS A 78 -6.03 7.05 1.50
CA LYS A 78 -5.13 5.91 1.72
C LYS A 78 -4.30 6.16 2.97
N PHE A 79 -4.05 5.12 3.74
CA PHE A 79 -3.15 5.15 4.90
C PHE A 79 -2.42 3.83 5.02
N ASP A 80 -1.21 3.88 5.57
CA ASP A 80 -0.36 2.71 5.70
C ASP A 80 -0.59 2.04 7.05
N ILE A 81 -0.83 0.72 7.04
CA ILE A 81 -0.72 -0.09 8.26
C ILE A 81 0.46 -1.04 8.06
N GLY A 82 1.63 -0.68 8.51
CA GLY A 82 2.86 -1.41 8.20
C GLY A 82 3.57 -2.01 9.40
N PRO A 83 4.78 -2.50 9.17
CA PRO A 83 5.60 -3.12 10.20
C PRO A 83 5.83 -2.25 11.44
N ARG A 84 5.79 -0.92 11.29
CA ARG A 84 6.09 0.00 12.40
C ARG A 84 5.12 -0.15 13.58
N ILE A 85 3.83 -0.34 13.31
CA ILE A 85 2.84 -0.55 14.37
C ILE A 85 3.07 -1.89 15.09
N LEU A 86 3.46 -2.93 14.36
CA LEU A 86 3.76 -4.23 14.93
C LEU A 86 5.03 -4.21 15.80
N MET A 87 6.03 -3.42 15.41
CA MET A 87 7.26 -3.25 16.19
C MET A 87 7.02 -2.45 17.49
N ALA A 88 6.02 -1.59 17.49
CA ALA A 88 5.62 -0.83 18.69
C ALA A 88 4.72 -1.65 19.62
N GLY A 89 4.04 -2.69 19.11
CA GLY A 89 3.12 -3.51 19.87
C GLY A 89 3.82 -4.59 20.68
N GLU A 90 3.47 -4.71 21.96
CA GLU A 90 3.95 -5.78 22.82
C GLU A 90 3.40 -7.13 22.33
N ASP A 91 4.29 -8.11 22.13
CA ASP A 91 3.95 -9.45 21.62
C ASP A 91 3.26 -9.47 20.23
N ALA A 92 3.32 -8.39 19.48
CA ALA A 92 2.73 -8.35 18.14
C ALA A 92 3.52 -9.17 17.11
N LEU A 93 4.80 -9.40 17.37
CA LEU A 93 5.71 -10.20 16.56
C LEU A 93 6.40 -11.27 17.40
N ILE A 94 6.64 -12.44 16.80
CA ILE A 94 7.49 -13.50 17.35
C ILE A 94 8.62 -13.83 16.36
N GLY A 95 9.72 -14.36 16.89
CA GLY A 95 10.93 -14.70 16.13
C GLY A 95 11.99 -13.61 16.16
N GLN A 96 13.18 -13.98 15.70
CA GLN A 96 14.32 -13.05 15.65
C GLN A 96 14.27 -12.27 14.33
N PRO A 97 14.46 -10.95 14.35
CA PRO A 97 14.62 -10.18 13.13
C PRO A 97 15.88 -10.65 12.41
N THR A 98 15.72 -11.18 11.21
CA THR A 98 16.86 -11.38 10.34
C THR A 98 17.24 -10.03 9.76
N LYS A 99 18.51 -9.64 9.90
CA LYS A 99 19.04 -8.46 9.22
C LYS A 99 19.09 -8.76 7.72
N PHE A 100 17.98 -8.53 7.03
CA PHE A 100 17.99 -8.48 5.60
C PHE A 100 18.24 -7.03 5.21
N GLU A 101 19.46 -6.70 4.90
CA GLU A 101 19.77 -5.44 4.22
C GLU A 101 19.33 -5.61 2.78
N TYR A 102 18.30 -4.90 2.39
CA TYR A 102 17.96 -4.75 0.97
C TYR A 102 19.20 -4.22 0.25
N PRO A 103 19.69 -4.90 -0.81
CA PRO A 103 20.96 -4.51 -1.48
C PRO A 103 20.95 -3.11 -2.09
N MET A 104 19.84 -2.42 -2.08
CA MET A 104 19.61 -1.15 -2.76
C MET A 104 19.48 0.05 -1.84
N GLY A 105 19.99 -0.01 -0.61
CA GLY A 105 20.18 1.19 0.22
C GLY A 105 18.94 2.06 0.44
N ARG A 106 17.72 1.50 0.37
CA ARG A 106 16.51 2.28 0.61
C ARG A 106 16.45 2.73 2.07
N ARG A 107 16.53 4.03 2.25
CA ARG A 107 16.11 4.70 3.48
C ARG A 107 14.62 4.40 3.67
N GLY A 108 14.29 3.53 4.61
CA GLY A 108 12.91 3.25 4.96
C GLY A 108 12.54 1.78 5.20
N ALA A 109 13.40 0.81 4.91
CA ALA A 109 13.20 -0.52 5.44
C ALA A 109 13.31 -0.42 6.97
N ALA A 110 12.21 -0.62 7.67
CA ALA A 110 12.23 -0.66 9.12
C ALA A 110 13.23 -1.73 9.56
N PRO A 111 14.20 -1.41 10.42
CA PRO A 111 15.10 -2.41 10.95
C PRO A 111 14.26 -3.51 11.60
N GLY A 112 14.43 -4.75 11.19
CA GLY A 112 13.87 -5.88 11.88
C GLY A 112 12.67 -6.59 11.23
N THR A 113 12.13 -6.10 10.14
CA THR A 113 11.10 -6.85 9.40
C THR A 113 11.76 -7.64 8.27
N GLY A 114 12.22 -8.80 8.58
CA GLY A 114 12.83 -9.72 7.62
C GLY A 114 12.31 -11.12 7.82
N PHE A 115 12.68 -12.01 6.91
CA PHE A 115 12.41 -13.43 7.02
C PHE A 115 12.76 -13.95 8.42
N GLY A 116 11.84 -14.65 9.07
CA GLY A 116 12.04 -15.22 10.41
C GLY A 116 11.15 -14.63 11.51
N GLN A 117 10.50 -13.50 11.27
CA GLN A 117 9.43 -13.01 12.17
C GLN A 117 8.06 -13.47 11.70
N ARG A 118 7.14 -13.61 12.63
CA ARG A 118 5.74 -13.96 12.40
C ARG A 118 4.86 -12.98 13.14
N VAL A 119 3.76 -12.62 12.49
CA VAL A 119 2.72 -11.78 13.12
C VAL A 119 1.84 -12.65 14.00
N THR A 120 1.72 -12.25 15.24
CA THR A 120 0.88 -12.95 16.22
C THR A 120 -0.60 -12.58 16.08
N ASP A 121 -1.48 -13.26 16.81
CA ASP A 121 -2.90 -12.87 16.92
C ASP A 121 -3.05 -11.46 17.52
N LYS A 122 -2.20 -11.10 18.47
CA LYS A 122 -2.13 -9.73 19.01
C LYS A 122 -1.72 -8.71 17.96
N GLY A 123 -0.76 -9.05 17.10
CA GLY A 123 -0.35 -8.20 16.00
C GLY A 123 -1.47 -7.98 14.97
N ILE A 124 -2.19 -9.04 14.60
CA ILE A 124 -3.37 -8.91 13.72
C ILE A 124 -4.44 -8.04 14.38
N ALA A 125 -4.74 -8.27 15.67
CA ALA A 125 -5.71 -7.46 16.40
C ALA A 125 -5.31 -5.98 16.43
N LEU A 126 -4.03 -5.68 16.72
CA LEU A 126 -3.52 -4.31 16.76
C LEU A 126 -3.67 -3.59 15.41
N MET A 127 -3.37 -4.27 14.31
CA MET A 127 -3.56 -3.71 12.96
C MET A 127 -5.06 -3.47 12.68
N ALA A 128 -5.93 -4.36 13.11
CA ALA A 128 -7.37 -4.20 12.97
C ALA A 128 -7.91 -3.04 13.84
N GLU A 129 -7.35 -2.83 15.03
CA GLU A 129 -7.69 -1.68 15.90
C GLU A 129 -7.33 -0.34 15.23
N VAL A 130 -6.20 -0.25 14.51
CA VAL A 130 -5.89 0.94 13.71
C VAL A 130 -6.97 1.19 12.67
N ALA A 131 -7.34 0.18 11.88
CA ALA A 131 -8.36 0.32 10.86
C ALA A 131 -9.74 0.68 11.46
N LYS A 132 -10.07 0.12 12.63
CA LYS A 132 -11.27 0.46 13.40
C LYS A 132 -11.26 1.93 13.80
N ALA A 133 -10.22 2.40 14.47
CA ALA A 133 -10.11 3.79 14.93
C ALA A 133 -10.17 4.78 13.77
N VAL A 134 -9.49 4.47 12.68
CA VAL A 134 -9.54 5.27 11.45
C VAL A 134 -10.96 5.32 10.88
N ARG A 135 -11.66 4.17 10.78
CA ARG A 135 -13.03 4.12 10.26
C ARG A 135 -14.01 4.88 11.13
N GLU A 136 -13.94 4.71 12.44
CA GLU A 136 -14.80 5.41 13.40
C GLU A 136 -14.60 6.94 13.32
N ALA A 137 -13.36 7.40 13.22
CA ALA A 137 -13.04 8.81 13.14
C ALA A 137 -13.35 9.44 11.76
N ALA A 138 -13.09 8.72 10.67
CA ALA A 138 -13.35 9.18 9.31
C ALA A 138 -14.86 9.18 8.98
N GLY A 139 -15.63 8.27 9.56
CA GLY A 139 -17.03 8.06 9.19
C GLY A 139 -17.18 7.23 7.90
N TRP A 140 -18.41 6.93 7.52
CA TRP A 140 -18.75 6.10 6.36
C TRP A 140 -18.95 6.88 5.07
N ASP A 141 -18.90 8.19 5.12
CA ASP A 141 -18.94 9.11 3.98
C ASP A 141 -17.58 9.22 3.25
N VAL A 142 -16.52 8.63 3.82
CA VAL A 142 -15.17 8.59 3.26
C VAL A 142 -14.82 7.17 2.85
N SER A 143 -14.34 7.00 1.62
CA SER A 143 -13.72 5.74 1.18
C SER A 143 -12.32 5.65 1.76
N LEU A 144 -11.99 4.49 2.34
CA LEU A 144 -10.68 4.21 2.92
C LEU A 144 -10.03 3.05 2.17
N CYS A 145 -8.75 3.15 1.93
CA CYS A 145 -7.93 2.03 1.49
C CYS A 145 -6.63 1.99 2.30
N ILE A 146 -6.07 0.81 2.40
CA ILE A 146 -4.78 0.62 3.04
C ILE A 146 -3.73 0.24 2.02
N ASP A 147 -2.56 0.80 2.21
CA ASP A 147 -1.32 0.30 1.64
C ASP A 147 -0.52 -0.35 2.74
N HIS A 148 0.14 -1.47 2.40
CA HIS A 148 0.78 -1.99 3.54
C HIS A 148 2.14 -2.56 3.30
N PHE A 149 2.36 -3.39 2.31
CA PHE A 149 3.31 -4.34 2.77
C PHE A 149 3.96 -5.20 1.73
N GLY A 150 3.71 -5.03 0.47
CA GLY A 150 4.13 -5.83 -0.69
C GLY A 150 5.53 -6.42 -0.69
N HIS A 151 6.23 -6.34 0.42
CA HIS A 151 7.65 -6.65 0.49
C HIS A 151 7.97 -7.96 1.23
N GLY A 152 6.97 -8.85 1.37
CA GLY A 152 7.22 -10.22 1.84
C GLY A 152 7.47 -10.35 3.33
N PHE A 153 6.96 -9.41 4.13
CA PHE A 153 7.09 -9.50 5.57
C PHE A 153 6.02 -10.39 6.22
N MET A 154 4.87 -10.56 5.58
CA MET A 154 3.80 -11.47 6.00
C MET A 154 3.66 -12.65 5.02
N THR A 155 3.28 -13.80 5.54
CA THR A 155 2.87 -14.93 4.70
C THR A 155 1.43 -14.75 4.21
N ALA A 156 1.05 -15.46 3.14
CA ALA A 156 -0.34 -15.42 2.64
C ALA A 156 -1.36 -15.73 3.75
N ASN A 157 -1.08 -16.69 4.62
CA ASN A 157 -1.96 -17.01 5.75
C ASN A 157 -2.12 -15.84 6.73
N GLU A 158 -1.05 -15.14 7.07
CA GLU A 158 -1.09 -13.95 7.96
C GLU A 158 -1.86 -12.82 7.29
N VAL A 159 -1.64 -12.60 5.99
CA VAL A 159 -2.39 -11.60 5.20
C VAL A 159 -3.88 -11.94 5.12
N ILE A 160 -4.23 -13.22 4.94
CA ILE A 160 -5.63 -13.68 4.95
C ILE A 160 -6.28 -13.41 6.30
N ARG A 161 -5.59 -13.72 7.40
CA ARG A 161 -6.10 -13.44 8.75
C ARG A 161 -6.31 -11.94 8.98
N LEU A 162 -5.36 -11.12 8.54
CA LEU A 162 -5.50 -9.67 8.58
C LEU A 162 -6.67 -9.21 7.72
N GLY A 163 -6.74 -9.64 6.46
CA GLY A 163 -7.82 -9.28 5.55
C GLY A 163 -9.20 -9.57 6.13
N LYS A 164 -9.39 -10.75 6.74
CA LYS A 164 -10.64 -11.11 7.43
C LYS A 164 -10.93 -10.20 8.63
N ALA A 165 -9.91 -9.83 9.41
CA ALA A 165 -10.05 -8.90 10.52
C ALA A 165 -10.40 -7.48 10.07
N LEU A 166 -10.06 -7.11 8.83
CA LEU A 166 -10.33 -5.80 8.24
C LEU A 166 -11.68 -5.69 7.54
N GLU A 167 -12.33 -6.82 7.19
CA GLU A 167 -13.63 -6.83 6.50
C GLU A 167 -14.70 -5.92 7.13
N PRO A 168 -14.86 -5.86 8.48
CA PRO A 168 -15.87 -5.02 9.10
C PRO A 168 -15.72 -3.52 8.85
N TYR A 169 -14.54 -3.08 8.42
CA TYR A 169 -14.23 -1.65 8.27
C TYR A 169 -14.45 -1.12 6.84
N GLY A 170 -14.93 -1.96 5.92
CA GLY A 170 -15.39 -1.55 4.59
C GLY A 170 -14.31 -0.84 3.77
N LEU A 171 -13.12 -1.42 3.71
CA LEU A 171 -12.02 -0.88 2.92
C LEU A 171 -12.28 -1.04 1.43
N ALA A 172 -11.94 -0.01 0.64
CA ALA A 172 -12.04 -0.04 -0.80
C ALA A 172 -11.05 -1.03 -1.42
N TRP A 173 -9.84 -1.12 -0.87
CA TRP A 173 -8.86 -2.17 -1.18
C TRP A 173 -7.76 -2.25 -0.11
N MET A 174 -7.08 -3.37 -0.13
CA MET A 174 -5.78 -3.60 0.49
C MET A 174 -4.73 -3.69 -0.62
N GLU A 175 -3.77 -2.77 -0.62
CA GLU A 175 -2.74 -2.63 -1.64
C GLU A 175 -1.54 -3.49 -1.28
N ASP A 176 -0.92 -4.10 -2.30
CA ASP A 176 0.27 -4.95 -2.24
C ASP A 176 0.26 -5.96 -1.08
N PRO A 177 -0.80 -6.79 -0.96
CA PRO A 177 -0.90 -7.73 0.14
C PRO A 177 0.21 -8.80 0.14
N MET A 178 0.80 -9.06 -1.02
CA MET A 178 1.90 -9.99 -1.24
C MET A 178 2.98 -9.34 -2.11
N PRO A 179 4.21 -9.85 -2.14
CA PRO A 179 5.22 -9.41 -3.10
C PRO A 179 4.68 -9.51 -4.52
N TRP A 180 4.93 -8.50 -5.35
CA TRP A 180 4.41 -8.41 -6.72
C TRP A 180 4.73 -9.65 -7.58
N SER A 181 5.84 -10.32 -7.30
CA SER A 181 6.28 -11.54 -8.01
C SER A 181 5.61 -12.83 -7.53
N ASP A 182 4.91 -12.80 -6.39
CA ASP A 182 4.21 -13.95 -5.82
C ASP A 182 2.75 -13.99 -6.27
N ILE A 183 2.55 -14.35 -7.54
CA ILE A 183 1.23 -14.41 -8.16
C ILE A 183 0.30 -15.41 -7.47
N ASP A 184 0.83 -16.56 -7.05
CA ASP A 184 0.05 -17.60 -6.37
C ASP A 184 -0.41 -17.11 -4.99
N GLY A 185 0.46 -16.43 -4.25
CA GLY A 185 0.11 -15.80 -2.97
C GLY A 185 -0.96 -14.71 -3.12
N HIS A 186 -0.87 -13.86 -4.14
CA HIS A 186 -1.92 -12.90 -4.47
C HIS A 186 -3.25 -13.57 -4.75
N LEU A 187 -3.24 -14.65 -5.52
CA LEU A 187 -4.46 -15.40 -5.85
C LEU A 187 -5.07 -16.06 -4.61
N GLU A 188 -4.25 -16.68 -3.76
CA GLU A 188 -4.69 -17.29 -2.50
C GLU A 188 -5.36 -16.25 -1.59
N VAL A 189 -4.72 -15.09 -1.39
CA VAL A 189 -5.27 -14.00 -0.59
C VAL A 189 -6.59 -13.50 -1.17
N LYS A 190 -6.62 -13.18 -2.47
CA LYS A 190 -7.83 -12.68 -3.15
C LYS A 190 -9.02 -13.63 -3.03
N GLN A 191 -8.79 -14.94 -3.07
CA GLN A 191 -9.86 -15.93 -2.96
C GLN A 191 -10.39 -16.12 -1.53
N ALA A 192 -9.58 -15.76 -0.54
CA ALA A 192 -9.87 -16.05 0.87
C ALA A 192 -10.51 -14.89 1.65
N ILE A 193 -10.46 -13.66 1.11
CA ILE A 193 -10.97 -12.45 1.78
C ILE A 193 -11.97 -11.69 0.91
N ASN A 194 -12.85 -10.92 1.55
CA ASN A 194 -13.82 -10.07 0.87
C ASN A 194 -13.33 -8.62 0.67
N VAL A 195 -12.23 -8.21 1.31
CA VAL A 195 -11.60 -6.93 1.02
C VAL A 195 -10.99 -6.99 -0.38
N PRO A 196 -11.33 -6.07 -1.29
CA PRO A 196 -10.67 -6.02 -2.60
C PRO A 196 -9.16 -5.85 -2.45
N THR A 197 -8.39 -6.43 -3.36
CA THR A 197 -6.94 -6.28 -3.39
C THR A 197 -6.51 -5.44 -4.59
N ALA A 198 -5.45 -4.66 -4.42
CA ALA A 198 -4.79 -3.91 -5.46
C ALA A 198 -3.29 -4.22 -5.45
N ALA A 199 -2.67 -4.20 -6.61
CA ALA A 199 -1.22 -4.34 -6.76
C ALA A 199 -0.80 -3.72 -8.10
N GLY A 200 0.49 -3.45 -8.28
CA GLY A 200 0.98 -3.02 -9.58
C GLY A 200 1.97 -1.86 -9.57
N GLU A 201 2.28 -1.27 -8.44
CA GLU A 201 3.26 -0.17 -8.38
C GLU A 201 4.68 -0.61 -8.79
N GLU A 202 4.92 -1.91 -8.75
CA GLU A 202 6.20 -2.53 -9.08
C GLU A 202 6.27 -3.07 -10.53
N LEU A 203 5.19 -2.96 -11.30
CA LEU A 203 5.08 -3.49 -12.68
C LEU A 203 5.53 -2.48 -13.75
#